data_88526a07375c291ffe3273c6468fee4d
#
_entry.id   88526a07375c291ffe3273c6468fee4d
#
_cell.length_a   1.000
_cell.length_b   1.000
_cell.length_c   1.000
_cell.angle_alpha   90.00
_cell.angle_beta   90.00
_cell.angle_gamma   90.00
#
_symmetry.space_group_name_H-M   'P 1'
#
loop_
_entity.id
_entity.type
_entity.pdbx_description
1 polymer ?
#
loop_
_entity_poly.entity_id
_entity_poly.type
_entity_poly.pdbx_seq_one_letter_code
_entity_poly.pdbx_strand_id
1 'polypeptide(L)' 'MKSEWKISSQYLGGRKVYQVYRIKDMRIVDHSGNREYAGKLTDDEAAAMALAEKLNREQA' A
#
# COMPACT_ATOMS: atom_id res chain seq x y z
N MET A 1 5.45 -10.47 -11.83
CA MET A 1 5.96 -10.61 -10.46
C MET A 1 5.44 -9.46 -9.61
N LYS A 2 4.82 -9.77 -8.47
CA LYS A 2 4.25 -8.78 -7.59
C LYS A 2 5.29 -8.27 -6.60
N SER A 3 5.21 -7.00 -6.22
CA SER A 3 6.09 -6.45 -5.20
C SER A 3 5.62 -6.87 -3.80
N GLU A 4 6.44 -6.58 -2.80
CA GLU A 4 5.99 -6.65 -1.42
C GLU A 4 4.95 -5.56 -1.18
N TRP A 5 4.19 -5.69 -0.11
CA TRP A 5 3.23 -4.66 0.28
C TRP A 5 3.97 -3.45 0.82
N LYS A 6 3.54 -2.28 0.39
CA LYS A 6 4.15 -1.00 0.72
C LYS A 6 3.07 -0.02 1.19
N ILE A 7 3.51 1.12 1.69
CA ILE A 7 2.61 2.17 2.14
C ILE A 7 2.82 3.40 1.28
N SER A 8 1.72 3.96 0.77
CA SER A 8 1.73 5.26 0.11
C SER A 8 1.09 6.28 1.04
N SER A 9 1.49 7.53 0.92
CA SER A 9 0.89 8.61 1.68
C SER A 9 0.45 9.73 0.74
N GLN A 10 -0.61 10.42 1.13
CA GLN A 10 -1.11 11.56 0.36
C GLN A 10 -1.87 12.49 1.27
N TYR A 11 -2.10 13.71 0.82
CA TYR A 11 -2.87 14.69 1.57
C TYR A 11 -4.27 14.82 0.97
N LEU A 12 -5.28 14.67 1.82
CA LEU A 12 -6.67 14.86 1.44
C LEU A 12 -7.31 15.83 2.43
N GLY A 13 -7.76 16.97 1.94
CA GLY A 13 -8.39 17.98 2.80
C GLY A 13 -7.50 18.46 3.93
N GLY A 14 -6.20 18.59 3.67
CA GLY A 14 -5.24 19.03 4.68
C GLY A 14 -4.79 17.97 5.66
N ARG A 15 -5.27 16.73 5.50
CA ARG A 15 -4.91 15.61 6.37
C ARG A 15 -4.04 14.62 5.61
N LYS A 16 -3.00 14.13 6.26
CA LYS A 16 -2.15 13.09 5.68
C LYS A 16 -2.81 11.74 5.92
N VAL A 17 -3.01 10.99 4.83
CA VAL A 17 -3.61 9.66 4.90
C VAL A 17 -2.69 8.65 4.24
N TYR A 18 -2.87 7.38 4.61
CA TYR A 18 -2.01 6.29 4.19
C TYR A 18 -2.84 5.18 3.58
N GLN A 19 -2.24 4.45 2.65
CA GLN A 19 -2.87 3.29 2.06
C GLN A 19 -1.83 2.22 1.78
N VAL A 20 -2.19 0.97 2.04
CA VAL A 20 -1.33 -0.18 1.78
C VAL A 20 -1.56 -0.63 0.34
N TYR A 21 -0.48 -0.84 -0.39
CA TYR A 21 -0.57 -1.26 -1.79
C TYR A 21 0.61 -2.15 -2.16
N ARG A 22 0.49 -2.81 -3.30
CA ARG A 22 1.63 -3.49 -3.92
C ARG A 22 1.52 -3.32 -5.44
N ILE A 23 2.65 -3.50 -6.12
CA ILE A 23 2.71 -3.45 -7.58
C ILE A 23 2.37 -4.84 -8.10
N LYS A 24 1.39 -4.92 -9.01
CA LYS A 24 0.93 -6.19 -9.55
C LYS A 24 1.98 -6.87 -10.42
N ASP A 25 2.67 -6.09 -11.24
CA ASP A 25 3.71 -6.62 -12.12
C ASP A 25 4.90 -5.67 -12.12
N MET A 26 5.99 -6.11 -11.51
CA MET A 26 7.20 -5.31 -11.35
C MET A 26 7.89 -5.00 -12.68
N ARG A 27 7.52 -5.69 -13.75
CA ARG A 27 8.10 -5.48 -15.09
C ARG A 27 7.43 -4.33 -15.82
N ILE A 28 6.30 -3.84 -15.30
CA ILE A 28 5.51 -2.78 -15.93
C ILE A 28 5.69 -1.49 -15.13
N VAL A 29 5.63 -0.35 -15.80
CA VAL A 29 5.75 0.96 -15.17
C VAL A 29 4.72 1.09 -14.04
N ASP A 30 5.13 1.64 -12.91
CA ASP A 30 4.25 1.85 -11.76
C ASP A 30 3.22 2.93 -12.08
N HIS A 31 1.96 2.54 -12.17
CA HIS A 31 0.83 3.44 -12.35
C HIS A 31 -0.39 2.84 -11.65
N SER A 32 -1.44 3.63 -11.48
CA SER A 32 -2.60 3.21 -10.69
C SER A 32 -3.22 1.90 -11.17
N GLY A 33 -3.20 1.63 -12.48
CA GLY A 33 -3.73 0.39 -13.04
C GLY A 33 -2.87 -0.82 -12.73
N ASN A 34 -1.62 -0.61 -12.30
CA ASN A 34 -0.69 -1.69 -11.95
C ASN A 34 -0.53 -1.83 -10.45
N ARG A 35 -1.43 -1.27 -9.66
CA ARG A 35 -1.38 -1.34 -8.20
C ARG A 35 -2.56 -2.13 -7.66
N GLU A 36 -2.29 -2.86 -6.61
CA GLU A 36 -3.31 -3.59 -5.86
C GLU A 36 -3.35 -3.00 -4.45
N TYR A 37 -4.54 -2.65 -3.98
CA TYR A 37 -4.69 -1.99 -2.69
C TYR A 37 -5.29 -2.94 -1.66
N ALA A 38 -4.88 -2.78 -0.40
CA ALA A 38 -5.42 -3.57 0.71
C ALA A 38 -5.90 -2.61 1.80
N GLY A 39 -7.10 -2.87 2.32
CA GLY A 39 -7.67 -2.05 3.37
C GLY A 39 -8.18 -0.72 2.86
N LYS A 40 -8.49 0.16 3.79
CA LYS A 40 -9.04 1.48 3.50
C LYS A 40 -7.99 2.55 3.74
N LEU A 41 -8.20 3.73 3.16
CA LEU A 41 -7.40 4.90 3.52
C LEU A 41 -7.53 5.14 5.02
N THR A 42 -6.42 5.42 5.67
CA THR A 42 -6.40 5.68 7.10
C THR A 42 -5.44 6.82 7.41
N ASP A 43 -5.74 7.58 8.45
CA ASP A 43 -4.83 8.61 8.93
C ASP A 43 -3.87 8.05 10.00
N ASP A 44 -3.99 6.77 10.33
CA ASP A 44 -3.15 6.09 11.31
C ASP A 44 -2.01 5.34 10.60
N GLU A 45 -0.82 5.96 10.59
CA GLU A 45 0.34 5.36 9.95
C GLU A 45 0.71 4.01 10.57
N ALA A 46 0.60 3.90 11.89
CA ALA A 46 0.95 2.65 12.58
C ALA A 46 0.03 1.50 12.13
N ALA A 47 -1.26 1.79 11.93
CA ALA A 47 -2.20 0.79 11.45
C ALA A 47 -1.86 0.35 10.02
N ALA A 48 -1.49 1.29 9.16
CA ALA A 48 -1.09 0.97 7.78
C ALA A 48 0.18 0.12 7.77
N MET A 49 1.16 0.48 8.58
CA MET A 49 2.40 -0.29 8.70
C MET A 49 2.13 -1.71 9.19
N ALA A 50 1.28 -1.85 10.21
CA ALA A 50 0.95 -3.16 10.76
C ALA A 50 0.28 -4.04 9.72
N LEU A 51 -0.62 -3.47 8.91
CA LEU A 51 -1.28 -4.23 7.85
C LEU A 51 -0.29 -4.68 6.78
N ALA A 52 0.59 -3.78 6.35
CA ALA A 52 1.60 -4.13 5.34
C ALA A 52 2.52 -5.26 5.85
N GLU A 53 2.96 -5.16 7.10
CA GLU A 53 3.81 -6.20 7.69
C GLU A 53 3.09 -7.54 7.76
N LYS A 54 1.83 -7.52 8.18
CA LYS A 54 1.03 -8.75 8.26
C LYS A 54 0.91 -9.41 6.90
N LEU A 55 0.58 -8.63 5.87
CA LEU A 55 0.41 -9.17 4.53
C LEU A 55 1.72 -9.72 3.98
N ASN A 56 2.83 -9.05 4.25
CA ASN A 56 4.14 -9.53 3.81
C ASN A 56 4.52 -10.85 4.50
N ARG A 57 4.19 -10.99 5.78
CA ARG A 57 4.42 -12.24 6.49
C ARG A 57 3.57 -13.38 5.92
N GLU A 58 2.34 -13.08 5.52
CA GLU A 58 1.44 -14.10 4.96
C GLU A 58 1.89 -14.57 3.58
N GLN A 59 2.64 -13.75 2.86
CA GLN A 59 3.15 -14.11 1.54
C GLN A 59 4.47 -14.88 1.58
N ALA A 60 5.13 -14.84 2.69
CA ALA A 60 6.46 -15.46 2.82
C ALA A 60 6.42 -16.97 2.74
#